data_3336c4127baf2e7fa7adefda3c32734b
#
_entry.id   3336c4127baf2e7fa7adefda3c32734b
#
_cell.length_a   1.000
_cell.length_b   1.000
_cell.length_c   1.000
_cell.angle_alpha   90.00
_cell.angle_beta   90.00
_cell.angle_gamma   90.00
#
_symmetry.space_group_name_H-M   'P 1'
#
loop_
_entity.id
_entity.type
_entity.pdbx_description
1 polymer ?
#
loop_
_entity_poly.entity_id
_entity_poly.type
_entity_poly.pdbx_seq_one_letter_code
_entity_poly.pdbx_strand_id
1 'polypeptide(L)'
;MKKVLIFGASGQIGRHLVRKLTKNNYIVTAVTRNLHQKAYVLKTQANAGYIEIVEANIFDEQKIRNLISKNDICINLIGILYERGKGNTFKNIHTIFPSLISKICEEYKIKQYIHLSALGIEEATDSDYAKSKLEGEINIKKKFPNATILKPSLVFSVDDSATTNFMTLLNRLPIFPLYYNGSTKFTPIHVSDLTEIIYQVISKNITATTIECIGPEIISLKEILQRLLKIIDKKRLLIPLPIFIARLSAKFLQLFSKPLITLDQLNLLKYDNVASGKYKNNFDIGIPSVHMFDVEVEKYAFMWKDAGQFSSKKYNLN
;
A
#
# COMPACT_ATOMS: atom_id res chain seq x y z
N MET A 1 -8.88 -23.94 -13.05
CA MET A 1 -8.70 -22.79 -12.16
C MET A 1 -7.57 -21.91 -12.71
N LYS A 2 -7.71 -20.58 -12.64
CA LYS A 2 -6.64 -19.66 -13.06
C LYS A 2 -5.55 -19.60 -11.99
N LYS A 3 -4.29 -19.55 -12.42
CA LYS A 3 -3.11 -19.44 -11.54
C LYS A 3 -2.63 -18.00 -11.47
N VAL A 4 -2.39 -17.49 -10.27
CA VAL A 4 -2.02 -16.11 -10.00
C VAL A 4 -0.71 -16.06 -9.23
N LEU A 5 0.30 -15.43 -9.82
CA LEU A 5 1.58 -15.14 -9.19
C LEU A 5 1.51 -13.78 -8.49
N ILE A 6 1.87 -13.72 -7.20
CA ILE A 6 1.87 -12.46 -6.43
C ILE A 6 3.26 -12.20 -5.88
N PHE A 7 3.93 -11.19 -6.39
CA PHE A 7 5.12 -10.62 -5.77
C PHE A 7 4.72 -9.66 -4.65
N GLY A 8 5.32 -9.79 -3.47
CA GLY A 8 4.93 -9.02 -2.29
C GLY A 8 3.75 -9.63 -1.51
N ALA A 9 3.46 -10.91 -1.70
CA ALA A 9 2.33 -11.62 -1.07
C ALA A 9 2.31 -11.56 0.46
N SER A 10 3.47 -11.49 1.12
CA SER A 10 3.58 -11.42 2.58
C SER A 10 3.42 -10.01 3.17
N GLY A 11 3.24 -8.98 2.34
CA GLY A 11 2.93 -7.62 2.76
C GLY A 11 1.48 -7.45 3.21
N GLN A 12 1.13 -6.26 3.71
CA GLN A 12 -0.23 -5.90 4.12
C GLN A 12 -1.26 -6.23 3.02
N ILE A 13 -1.16 -5.61 1.86
CA ILE A 13 -2.10 -5.81 0.74
C ILE A 13 -2.05 -7.26 0.24
N GLY A 14 -0.84 -7.82 0.14
CA GLY A 14 -0.64 -9.18 -0.39
C GLY A 14 -1.37 -10.26 0.40
N ARG A 15 -1.34 -10.21 1.72
CA ARG A 15 -2.04 -11.18 2.59
C ARG A 15 -3.55 -11.14 2.41
N HIS A 16 -4.13 -9.94 2.38
CA HIS A 16 -5.55 -9.77 2.13
C HIS A 16 -5.95 -10.22 0.72
N LEU A 17 -5.10 -9.94 -0.29
CA LEU A 17 -5.33 -10.37 -1.65
C LEU A 17 -5.24 -11.90 -1.80
N VAL A 18 -4.25 -12.55 -1.18
CA VAL A 18 -4.16 -14.02 -1.14
C VAL A 18 -5.46 -14.61 -0.61
N ARG A 19 -5.95 -14.12 0.54
CA ARG A 19 -7.22 -14.56 1.13
C ARG A 19 -8.40 -14.35 0.18
N LYS A 20 -8.48 -13.19 -0.47
CA LYS A 20 -9.55 -12.85 -1.41
C LYS A 20 -9.56 -13.78 -2.61
N LEU A 21 -8.41 -13.98 -3.25
CA LEU A 21 -8.29 -14.79 -4.46
C LEU A 21 -8.54 -16.29 -4.18
N THR A 22 -7.96 -16.83 -3.12
CA THR A 22 -8.14 -18.26 -2.79
C THR A 22 -9.58 -18.59 -2.40
N LYS A 23 -10.29 -17.68 -1.72
CA LYS A 23 -11.75 -17.80 -1.47
C LYS A 23 -12.59 -17.78 -2.75
N ASN A 24 -12.06 -17.21 -3.83
CA ASN A 24 -12.72 -17.14 -5.14
C ASN A 24 -12.14 -18.15 -6.15
N ASN A 25 -11.61 -19.28 -5.66
CA ASN A 25 -11.14 -20.42 -6.45
C ASN A 25 -9.97 -20.12 -7.39
N TYR A 26 -9.10 -19.16 -7.05
CA TYR A 26 -7.82 -18.99 -7.71
C TYR A 26 -6.73 -19.79 -6.99
N ILE A 27 -5.80 -20.38 -7.75
CA ILE A 27 -4.57 -20.95 -7.19
C ILE A 27 -3.52 -19.86 -7.15
N VAL A 28 -2.96 -19.58 -5.96
CA VAL A 28 -2.04 -18.47 -5.76
C VAL A 28 -0.63 -18.99 -5.52
N THR A 29 0.33 -18.56 -6.35
CA THR A 29 1.76 -18.66 -6.08
C THR A 29 2.21 -17.40 -5.36
N ALA A 30 2.40 -17.49 -4.05
CA ALA A 30 2.72 -16.38 -3.16
C ALA A 30 4.24 -16.25 -2.99
N VAL A 31 4.83 -15.19 -3.53
CA VAL A 31 6.27 -14.95 -3.46
C VAL A 31 6.63 -14.13 -2.21
N THR A 32 7.61 -14.63 -1.45
CA THR A 32 8.19 -13.94 -0.29
C THR A 32 9.71 -13.95 -0.35
N ARG A 33 10.36 -13.01 0.34
CA ARG A 33 11.84 -12.93 0.45
C ARG A 33 12.42 -13.81 1.56
N ASN A 34 11.58 -14.23 2.50
CA ASN A 34 11.99 -15.02 3.65
C ASN A 34 10.87 -16.02 3.98
N LEU A 35 11.04 -17.23 3.49
CA LEU A 35 10.07 -18.31 3.67
C LEU A 35 9.90 -18.68 5.14
N HIS A 36 11.01 -18.84 5.87
CA HIS A 36 11.01 -19.25 7.27
C HIS A 36 10.23 -18.29 8.18
N GLN A 37 10.36 -16.98 7.94
CA GLN A 37 9.69 -15.96 8.77
C GLN A 37 8.27 -15.61 8.31
N LYS A 38 7.91 -15.87 7.06
CA LYS A 38 6.66 -15.37 6.47
C LYS A 38 5.69 -16.43 5.99
N ALA A 39 6.13 -17.71 5.85
CA ALA A 39 5.27 -18.77 5.36
C ALA A 39 4.05 -19.00 6.27
N TYR A 40 4.22 -18.96 7.58
CA TYR A 40 3.11 -19.20 8.52
C TYR A 40 1.98 -18.17 8.34
N VAL A 41 2.33 -16.90 8.13
CA VAL A 41 1.34 -15.83 7.92
C VAL A 41 0.55 -16.04 6.62
N LEU A 42 1.23 -16.54 5.57
CA LEU A 42 0.60 -16.81 4.28
C LEU A 42 -0.26 -18.10 4.33
N LYS A 43 0.20 -19.15 5.01
CA LYS A 43 -0.55 -20.39 5.18
C LYS A 43 -1.92 -20.18 5.83
N THR A 44 -2.02 -19.22 6.77
CA THR A 44 -3.29 -18.90 7.44
C THR A 44 -4.30 -18.14 6.55
N GLN A 45 -3.88 -17.69 5.36
CA GLN A 45 -4.75 -16.95 4.44
C GLN A 45 -5.53 -17.80 3.46
N ALA A 46 -5.18 -19.09 3.32
CA ALA A 46 -5.77 -19.96 2.31
C ALA A 46 -5.91 -21.40 2.79
N ASN A 47 -6.87 -22.12 2.24
CA ASN A 47 -6.99 -23.55 2.42
C ASN A 47 -5.85 -24.31 1.70
N ALA A 48 -5.55 -25.52 2.16
CA ALA A 48 -4.58 -26.39 1.49
C ALA A 48 -4.97 -26.63 0.02
N GLY A 49 -3.97 -26.62 -0.87
CA GLY A 49 -4.18 -26.79 -2.30
C GLY A 49 -4.45 -25.48 -3.09
N TYR A 50 -4.80 -24.37 -2.43
CA TYR A 50 -5.03 -23.10 -3.09
C TYR A 50 -3.86 -22.13 -3.04
N ILE A 51 -2.82 -22.45 -2.28
CA ILE A 51 -1.63 -21.61 -2.14
C ILE A 51 -0.35 -22.43 -2.22
N GLU A 52 0.56 -21.96 -3.06
CA GLU A 52 1.97 -22.36 -3.09
C GLU A 52 2.81 -21.17 -2.62
N ILE A 53 3.68 -21.37 -1.62
CA ILE A 53 4.51 -20.30 -1.08
C ILE A 53 5.95 -20.53 -1.53
N VAL A 54 6.51 -19.57 -2.24
CA VAL A 54 7.83 -19.65 -2.85
C VAL A 54 8.73 -18.53 -2.35
N GLU A 55 9.97 -18.88 -2.00
CA GLU A 55 10.99 -17.89 -1.75
C GLU A 55 11.65 -17.46 -3.05
N ALA A 56 11.71 -16.16 -3.34
CA ALA A 56 12.48 -15.63 -4.46
C ALA A 56 13.06 -14.26 -4.16
N ASN A 57 14.26 -14.03 -4.66
CA ASN A 57 14.91 -12.73 -4.68
C ASN A 57 14.55 -12.02 -5.99
N ILE A 58 14.31 -10.70 -5.91
CA ILE A 58 14.03 -9.85 -7.08
C ILE A 58 15.18 -9.78 -8.09
N PHE A 59 16.40 -10.15 -7.68
CA PHE A 59 17.59 -10.20 -8.54
C PHE A 59 17.82 -11.57 -9.20
N ASP A 60 17.03 -12.60 -8.85
CA ASP A 60 17.09 -13.93 -9.44
C ASP A 60 16.17 -14.01 -10.67
N GLU A 61 16.65 -13.47 -11.80
CA GLU A 61 15.88 -13.42 -13.04
C GLU A 61 15.44 -14.82 -13.50
N GLN A 62 16.30 -15.83 -13.37
CA GLN A 62 15.97 -17.19 -13.83
C GLN A 62 14.79 -17.78 -13.04
N LYS A 63 14.79 -17.57 -11.72
CA LYS A 63 13.68 -18.01 -10.86
C LYS A 63 12.39 -17.25 -11.15
N ILE A 64 12.50 -15.92 -11.38
CA ILE A 64 11.35 -15.08 -11.75
C ILE A 64 10.74 -15.55 -13.07
N ARG A 65 11.55 -15.85 -14.09
CA ARG A 65 11.10 -16.41 -15.38
C ARG A 65 10.32 -17.72 -15.18
N ASN A 66 10.89 -18.65 -14.41
CA ASN A 66 10.24 -19.94 -14.13
C ASN A 66 8.92 -19.77 -13.36
N LEU A 67 8.82 -18.79 -12.45
CA LEU A 67 7.58 -18.49 -11.73
C LEU A 67 6.53 -17.88 -12.66
N ILE A 68 6.90 -16.89 -13.47
CA ILE A 68 5.96 -16.22 -14.39
C ILE A 68 5.42 -17.21 -15.42
N SER A 69 6.28 -18.06 -16.02
CA SER A 69 5.87 -19.02 -17.06
C SER A 69 4.84 -20.05 -16.63
N LYS A 70 4.67 -20.29 -15.32
CA LYS A 70 3.73 -21.28 -14.76
C LYS A 70 2.38 -20.69 -14.34
N ASN A 71 2.20 -19.37 -14.50
CA ASN A 71 1.02 -18.65 -14.02
C ASN A 71 0.29 -17.93 -15.16
N ASP A 72 -1.01 -17.77 -15.04
CA ASP A 72 -1.85 -17.05 -16.01
C ASP A 72 -1.82 -15.53 -15.81
N ILE A 73 -1.66 -15.11 -14.55
CA ILE A 73 -1.77 -13.72 -14.11
C ILE A 73 -0.58 -13.41 -13.21
N CYS A 74 0.03 -12.25 -13.40
CA CYS A 74 1.13 -11.75 -12.59
C CYS A 74 0.70 -10.46 -11.87
N ILE A 75 0.97 -10.37 -10.56
CA ILE A 75 0.65 -9.20 -9.74
C ILE A 75 1.92 -8.76 -9.01
N ASN A 76 2.29 -7.49 -9.17
CA ASN A 76 3.40 -6.90 -8.43
C ASN A 76 2.90 -5.88 -7.41
N LEU A 77 3.01 -6.24 -6.13
CA LEU A 77 2.67 -5.39 -4.98
C LEU A 77 3.92 -4.88 -4.24
N ILE A 78 5.13 -5.15 -4.77
CA ILE A 78 6.36 -4.76 -4.08
C ILE A 78 6.56 -3.24 -4.20
N GLY A 79 6.77 -2.61 -3.05
CA GLY A 79 7.13 -1.21 -2.93
C GLY A 79 7.84 -0.96 -1.60
N ILE A 80 8.62 0.11 -1.53
CA ILE A 80 9.30 0.59 -0.33
C ILE A 80 9.05 2.09 -0.18
N LEU A 81 8.98 2.58 1.06
CA LEU A 81 8.79 4.01 1.37
C LEU A 81 10.11 4.72 1.71
N TYR A 82 11.19 3.98 1.86
CA TYR A 82 12.55 4.48 2.08
C TYR A 82 13.56 3.42 1.66
N GLU A 83 14.74 3.87 1.28
CA GLU A 83 15.83 2.99 0.85
C GLU A 83 16.57 2.37 2.05
N ARG A 84 17.04 1.14 1.88
CA ARG A 84 17.80 0.44 2.93
C ARG A 84 18.80 -0.55 2.35
N GLY A 85 20.07 -0.25 2.54
CA GLY A 85 21.17 -1.09 2.03
C GLY A 85 21.25 -1.07 0.49
N LYS A 86 22.23 -1.80 -0.05
CA LYS A 86 22.56 -1.74 -1.49
C LYS A 86 21.48 -2.32 -2.42
N GLY A 87 20.62 -3.23 -1.94
CA GLY A 87 19.61 -3.92 -2.76
C GLY A 87 18.24 -3.26 -2.73
N ASN A 88 17.82 -2.69 -1.59
CA ASN A 88 16.51 -2.08 -1.41
C ASN A 88 16.57 -0.58 -1.72
N THR A 89 16.82 -0.24 -2.98
CA THR A 89 16.77 1.13 -3.49
C THR A 89 15.49 1.38 -4.27
N PHE A 90 15.06 2.63 -4.34
CA PHE A 90 13.91 3.03 -5.16
C PHE A 90 14.07 2.57 -6.60
N LYS A 91 15.25 2.77 -7.18
CA LYS A 91 15.58 2.35 -8.55
C LYS A 91 15.39 0.84 -8.75
N ASN A 92 15.92 0.02 -7.87
CA ASN A 92 15.82 -1.44 -8.00
C ASN A 92 14.37 -1.92 -7.85
N ILE A 93 13.64 -1.39 -6.87
CA ILE A 93 12.32 -1.88 -6.48
C ILE A 93 11.21 -1.31 -7.36
N HIS A 94 11.29 -0.01 -7.70
CA HIS A 94 10.18 0.68 -8.37
C HIS A 94 10.39 0.80 -9.89
N THR A 95 11.65 0.75 -10.37
CA THR A 95 11.96 0.92 -11.80
C THR A 95 12.42 -0.38 -12.44
N ILE A 96 13.52 -0.98 -11.93
CA ILE A 96 14.17 -2.13 -12.59
C ILE A 96 13.30 -3.38 -12.46
N PHE A 97 12.87 -3.73 -11.26
CA PHE A 97 12.11 -4.95 -11.02
C PHE A 97 10.76 -4.99 -11.76
N PRO A 98 9.89 -3.98 -11.71
CA PRO A 98 8.65 -3.95 -12.50
C PRO A 98 8.89 -4.01 -14.00
N SER A 99 9.96 -3.36 -14.47
CA SER A 99 10.40 -3.39 -15.87
C SER A 99 10.86 -4.78 -16.31
N LEU A 100 11.53 -5.54 -15.45
CA LEU A 100 11.89 -6.94 -15.67
C LEU A 100 10.64 -7.83 -15.76
N ILE A 101 9.72 -7.71 -14.79
CA ILE A 101 8.47 -8.47 -14.79
C ILE A 101 7.69 -8.21 -16.09
N SER A 102 7.52 -6.95 -16.49
CA SER A 102 6.75 -6.60 -17.70
C SER A 102 7.36 -7.21 -18.96
N LYS A 103 8.70 -7.20 -19.08
CA LYS A 103 9.42 -7.85 -20.18
C LYS A 103 9.14 -9.36 -20.22
N ILE A 104 9.26 -10.02 -19.08
CA ILE A 104 9.04 -11.47 -18.98
C ILE A 104 7.56 -11.83 -19.24
N CYS A 105 6.62 -11.02 -18.71
CA CYS A 105 5.20 -11.21 -18.98
C CYS A 105 4.86 -11.14 -20.48
N GLU A 106 5.50 -10.22 -21.20
CA GLU A 106 5.33 -10.11 -22.66
C GLU A 106 5.92 -11.33 -23.39
N GLU A 107 7.12 -11.76 -23.01
CA GLU A 107 7.78 -12.93 -23.61
C GLU A 107 6.94 -14.22 -23.46
N TYR A 108 6.32 -14.43 -22.28
CA TYR A 108 5.46 -15.59 -22.01
C TYR A 108 3.97 -15.36 -22.33
N LYS A 109 3.61 -14.21 -22.89
CA LYS A 109 2.23 -13.86 -23.26
C LYS A 109 1.25 -14.03 -22.09
N ILE A 110 1.62 -13.55 -20.92
CA ILE A 110 0.79 -13.59 -19.72
C ILE A 110 -0.51 -12.83 -19.97
N LYS A 111 -1.64 -13.39 -19.56
CA LYS A 111 -2.98 -12.83 -19.84
C LYS A 111 -3.18 -11.46 -19.21
N GLN A 112 -2.71 -11.29 -17.96
CA GLN A 112 -2.84 -10.04 -17.21
C GLN A 112 -1.59 -9.77 -16.36
N TYR A 113 -1.06 -8.56 -16.45
CA TYR A 113 -0.08 -8.04 -15.50
C TYR A 113 -0.66 -6.84 -14.77
N ILE A 114 -0.74 -6.93 -13.44
CA ILE A 114 -1.26 -5.88 -12.56
C ILE A 114 -0.10 -5.34 -11.72
N HIS A 115 0.12 -4.04 -11.77
CA HIS A 115 1.17 -3.37 -11.00
C HIS A 115 0.58 -2.35 -10.03
N LEU A 116 1.00 -2.40 -8.77
CA LEU A 116 0.60 -1.44 -7.75
C LEU A 116 1.59 -0.28 -7.69
N SER A 117 1.14 0.86 -8.16
CA SER A 117 1.86 2.13 -8.07
C SER A 117 1.41 2.95 -6.85
N ALA A 118 1.29 4.26 -6.98
CA ALA A 118 0.76 5.15 -5.94
C ALA A 118 0.07 6.36 -6.58
N LEU A 119 -0.91 6.90 -5.87
CA LEU A 119 -1.63 8.11 -6.27
C LEU A 119 -0.77 9.36 -6.02
N GLY A 120 -0.89 10.38 -6.88
CA GLY A 120 -0.23 11.68 -6.72
C GLY A 120 1.26 11.72 -7.08
N ILE A 121 1.83 10.66 -7.63
CA ILE A 121 3.28 10.61 -7.97
C ILE A 121 3.67 11.52 -9.14
N GLU A 122 2.73 11.87 -10.00
CA GLU A 122 2.97 12.78 -11.14
C GLU A 122 3.24 14.21 -10.71
N GLU A 123 2.66 14.63 -9.60
CA GLU A 123 2.79 15.98 -9.06
C GLU A 123 4.05 16.13 -8.18
N ALA A 124 4.49 15.05 -7.53
CA ALA A 124 5.58 15.05 -6.56
C ALA A 124 6.97 15.00 -7.23
N THR A 125 7.27 16.01 -8.05
CA THR A 125 8.50 16.08 -8.87
C THR A 125 9.79 16.26 -8.08
N ASP A 126 9.74 16.56 -6.80
CA ASP A 126 10.89 16.68 -5.90
C ASP A 126 11.06 15.47 -4.95
N SER A 127 10.30 14.38 -5.19
CA SER A 127 10.42 13.11 -4.48
C SER A 127 11.07 12.03 -5.35
N ASP A 128 12.12 11.39 -4.86
CA ASP A 128 12.80 10.30 -5.55
C ASP A 128 11.94 9.01 -5.56
N TYR A 129 11.14 8.81 -4.52
CA TYR A 129 10.11 7.77 -4.51
C TYR A 129 9.13 7.95 -5.68
N ALA A 130 8.56 9.14 -5.82
CA ALA A 130 7.58 9.42 -6.87
C ALA A 130 8.19 9.27 -8.26
N LYS A 131 9.38 9.85 -8.49
CA LYS A 131 10.12 9.72 -9.77
C LYS A 131 10.37 8.27 -10.13
N SER A 132 10.85 7.47 -9.18
CA SER A 132 11.16 6.05 -9.43
C SER A 132 9.93 5.22 -9.77
N LYS A 133 8.80 5.48 -9.10
CA LYS A 133 7.52 4.82 -9.42
C LYS A 133 7.00 5.23 -10.80
N LEU A 134 7.04 6.52 -11.12
CA LEU A 134 6.61 7.02 -12.43
C LEU A 134 7.46 6.43 -13.56
N GLU A 135 8.79 6.38 -13.40
CA GLU A 135 9.69 5.72 -14.35
C GLU A 135 9.35 4.23 -14.51
N GLY A 136 9.02 3.55 -13.42
CA GLY A 136 8.54 2.17 -13.44
C GLY A 136 7.27 1.99 -14.27
N GLU A 137 6.27 2.85 -14.08
CA GLU A 137 5.03 2.85 -14.87
C GLU A 137 5.29 3.04 -16.37
N ILE A 138 6.15 4.00 -16.73
CA ILE A 138 6.53 4.26 -18.12
C ILE A 138 7.18 3.02 -18.73
N ASN A 139 8.12 2.40 -18.02
CA ASN A 139 8.81 1.20 -18.48
C ASN A 139 7.86 -0.01 -18.64
N ILE A 140 6.89 -0.17 -17.72
CA ILE A 140 5.86 -1.21 -17.81
C ILE A 140 5.03 -1.00 -19.07
N LYS A 141 4.45 0.18 -19.27
CA LYS A 141 3.58 0.49 -20.42
C LYS A 141 4.32 0.29 -21.76
N LYS A 142 5.62 0.63 -21.80
CA LYS A 142 6.46 0.43 -23.00
C LYS A 142 6.69 -1.05 -23.31
N LYS A 143 6.84 -1.91 -22.31
CA LYS A 143 7.20 -3.33 -22.49
C LYS A 143 6.00 -4.27 -22.50
N PHE A 144 4.94 -3.92 -21.81
CA PHE A 144 3.69 -4.68 -21.73
C PHE A 144 2.50 -3.71 -21.76
N PRO A 145 2.10 -3.23 -22.95
CA PRO A 145 1.04 -2.21 -23.10
C PRO A 145 -0.31 -2.60 -22.48
N ASN A 146 -0.58 -3.92 -22.36
CA ASN A 146 -1.78 -4.46 -21.75
C ASN A 146 -1.76 -4.47 -20.21
N ALA A 147 -0.71 -3.93 -19.58
CA ALA A 147 -0.66 -3.86 -18.11
C ALA A 147 -1.79 -3.00 -17.53
N THR A 148 -2.28 -3.42 -16.36
CA THR A 148 -3.13 -2.58 -15.52
C THR A 148 -2.30 -1.99 -14.38
N ILE A 149 -2.28 -0.66 -14.29
CA ILE A 149 -1.59 0.05 -13.21
C ILE A 149 -2.65 0.54 -12.23
N LEU A 150 -2.51 0.16 -10.98
CA LEU A 150 -3.37 0.60 -9.88
C LEU A 150 -2.63 1.63 -9.04
N LYS A 151 -3.25 2.78 -8.80
CA LYS A 151 -2.71 3.89 -8.04
C LYS A 151 -3.53 4.09 -6.77
N PRO A 152 -3.23 3.38 -5.68
CA PRO A 152 -3.94 3.58 -4.43
C PRO A 152 -3.52 4.89 -3.74
N SER A 153 -4.47 5.51 -3.05
CA SER A 153 -4.22 6.47 -1.99
C SER A 153 -3.67 5.76 -0.74
N LEU A 154 -3.66 6.43 0.39
CA LEU A 154 -3.23 5.85 1.67
C LEU A 154 -4.04 4.59 1.99
N VAL A 155 -3.37 3.43 1.96
CA VAL A 155 -4.01 2.14 2.27
C VAL A 155 -3.93 1.87 3.76
N PHE A 156 -5.08 1.66 4.41
CA PHE A 156 -5.15 1.41 5.83
C PHE A 156 -5.80 0.06 6.20
N SER A 157 -5.40 -0.50 7.33
CA SER A 157 -5.91 -1.75 7.92
C SER A 157 -5.35 -1.95 9.32
N VAL A 158 -5.79 -3.00 10.02
CA VAL A 158 -5.27 -3.38 11.35
C VAL A 158 -3.74 -3.62 11.37
N ASP A 159 -3.17 -3.97 10.26
CA ASP A 159 -1.76 -4.33 10.09
C ASP A 159 -0.97 -3.39 9.16
N ASP A 160 -1.52 -2.19 8.92
CA ASP A 160 -0.80 -1.13 8.21
C ASP A 160 0.31 -0.50 9.07
N SER A 161 1.21 0.21 8.40
CA SER A 161 2.27 0.96 9.08
C SER A 161 1.93 2.44 9.27
N ALA A 162 0.89 2.97 8.65
CA ALA A 162 0.57 4.38 8.70
C ALA A 162 -0.31 4.70 9.91
N THR A 163 -1.56 4.18 9.96
CA THR A 163 -2.49 4.48 11.05
C THR A 163 -2.02 3.90 12.38
N THR A 164 -1.43 2.69 12.38
CA THR A 164 -0.90 2.05 13.59
C THR A 164 0.31 2.79 14.16
N ASN A 165 1.22 3.30 13.33
CA ASN A 165 2.31 4.15 13.80
C ASN A 165 1.80 5.50 14.32
N PHE A 166 0.83 6.13 13.63
CA PHE A 166 0.23 7.36 14.14
C PHE A 166 -0.42 7.14 15.51
N MET A 167 -1.25 6.13 15.69
CA MET A 167 -1.85 5.82 16.98
C MET A 167 -0.80 5.53 18.04
N THR A 168 0.28 4.82 17.70
CA THR A 168 1.38 4.54 18.63
C THR A 168 2.09 5.82 19.08
N LEU A 169 2.37 6.74 18.16
CA LEU A 169 3.01 8.02 18.46
C LEU A 169 2.07 8.95 19.25
N LEU A 170 0.81 9.05 18.84
CA LEU A 170 -0.23 9.82 19.53
C LEU A 170 -0.51 9.30 20.95
N ASN A 171 -0.36 8.00 21.18
CA ASN A 171 -0.49 7.43 22.51
C ASN A 171 0.68 7.80 23.44
N ARG A 172 1.90 7.90 22.89
CA ARG A 172 3.14 8.11 23.67
C ARG A 172 3.52 9.57 23.83
N LEU A 173 3.31 10.39 22.79
CA LEU A 173 3.80 11.78 22.73
C LEU A 173 2.70 12.76 23.19
N PRO A 174 3.00 13.72 24.07
CA PRO A 174 2.04 14.76 24.46
C PRO A 174 1.80 15.79 23.35
N ILE A 175 2.78 15.94 22.44
CA ILE A 175 2.76 16.87 21.30
C ILE A 175 3.08 16.10 20.04
N PHE A 176 2.34 16.35 18.97
CA PHE A 176 2.57 15.75 17.66
C PHE A 176 2.77 16.85 16.59
N PRO A 177 3.86 16.81 15.81
CA PRO A 177 4.15 17.81 14.78
C PRO A 177 3.22 17.66 13.56
N LEU A 178 2.67 18.78 13.09
CA LEU A 178 1.95 18.85 11.83
C LEU A 178 2.87 19.39 10.74
N TYR A 179 3.28 18.55 9.83
CA TYR A 179 3.98 18.96 8.62
C TYR A 179 2.99 19.62 7.67
N TYR A 180 3.40 20.74 7.05
CA TYR A 180 2.54 21.57 6.17
C TYR A 180 1.18 21.89 6.80
N ASN A 181 1.16 22.19 8.10
CA ASN A 181 -0.06 22.45 8.89
C ASN A 181 -1.05 21.28 8.89
N GLY A 182 -0.65 20.10 8.38
CA GLY A 182 -1.53 18.94 8.21
C GLY A 182 -2.58 19.13 7.11
N SER A 183 -2.36 20.04 6.16
CA SER A 183 -3.33 20.38 5.10
C SER A 183 -3.38 19.36 3.97
N THR A 184 -2.36 18.52 3.81
CA THR A 184 -2.29 17.49 2.77
C THR A 184 -3.52 16.60 2.81
N LYS A 185 -4.23 16.48 1.69
CA LYS A 185 -5.46 15.69 1.56
C LYS A 185 -5.15 14.28 1.08
N PHE A 186 -5.92 13.35 1.60
CA PHE A 186 -5.89 11.93 1.22
C PHE A 186 -7.30 11.45 0.92
N THR A 187 -7.40 10.39 0.14
CA THR A 187 -8.62 9.56 -0.01
C THR A 187 -8.33 8.15 0.52
N PRO A 188 -8.19 7.98 1.87
CA PRO A 188 -7.74 6.72 2.44
C PRO A 188 -8.65 5.56 2.00
N ILE A 189 -8.02 4.50 1.51
CA ILE A 189 -8.72 3.30 1.06
C ILE A 189 -8.45 2.12 1.99
N HIS A 190 -9.50 1.45 2.44
CA HIS A 190 -9.34 0.23 3.24
C HIS A 190 -8.79 -0.91 2.39
N VAL A 191 -7.92 -1.74 2.96
CA VAL A 191 -7.28 -2.86 2.25
C VAL A 191 -8.28 -3.84 1.64
N SER A 192 -9.46 -4.01 2.24
CA SER A 192 -10.53 -4.86 1.70
C SER A 192 -11.10 -4.31 0.39
N ASP A 193 -11.30 -2.98 0.30
CA ASP A 193 -11.77 -2.33 -0.93
C ASP A 193 -10.71 -2.42 -2.03
N LEU A 194 -9.44 -2.17 -1.68
CA LEU A 194 -8.34 -2.29 -2.65
C LEU A 194 -8.22 -3.72 -3.20
N THR A 195 -8.32 -4.73 -2.33
CA THR A 195 -8.26 -6.14 -2.77
C THR A 195 -9.51 -6.55 -3.55
N GLU A 196 -10.68 -5.97 -3.27
CA GLU A 196 -11.88 -6.12 -4.11
C GLU A 196 -11.65 -5.52 -5.49
N ILE A 197 -11.09 -4.32 -5.59
CA ILE A 197 -10.75 -3.70 -6.88
C ILE A 197 -9.81 -4.61 -7.69
N ILE A 198 -8.73 -5.11 -7.07
CA ILE A 198 -7.80 -6.02 -7.75
C ILE A 198 -8.52 -7.28 -8.22
N TYR A 199 -9.37 -7.87 -7.39
CA TYR A 199 -10.14 -9.06 -7.74
C TYR A 199 -11.10 -8.79 -8.92
N GLN A 200 -11.80 -7.67 -8.91
CA GLN A 200 -12.71 -7.29 -10.00
C GLN A 200 -11.96 -7.00 -11.31
N VAL A 201 -10.79 -6.37 -11.23
CA VAL A 201 -9.90 -6.17 -12.39
C VAL A 201 -9.51 -7.53 -13.01
N ILE A 202 -9.19 -8.52 -12.18
CA ILE A 202 -8.85 -9.88 -12.63
C ILE A 202 -10.07 -10.59 -13.23
N SER A 203 -11.19 -10.57 -12.53
CA SER A 203 -12.39 -11.35 -12.92
C SER A 203 -13.05 -10.80 -14.18
N LYS A 204 -13.11 -9.47 -14.32
CA LYS A 204 -13.66 -8.77 -15.49
C LYS A 204 -12.66 -8.61 -16.64
N ASN A 205 -11.42 -9.10 -16.47
CA ASN A 205 -10.33 -9.00 -17.44
C ASN A 205 -10.06 -7.54 -17.89
N ILE A 206 -10.01 -6.61 -16.94
CA ILE A 206 -9.71 -5.21 -17.22
C ILE A 206 -8.20 -5.07 -17.45
N THR A 207 -7.82 -4.62 -18.64
CA THR A 207 -6.41 -4.49 -19.08
C THR A 207 -6.14 -3.14 -19.77
N ALA A 208 -4.89 -2.86 -20.06
CA ALA A 208 -4.43 -1.67 -20.81
C ALA A 208 -4.91 -0.34 -20.18
N THR A 209 -4.95 -0.25 -18.83
CA THR A 209 -5.51 0.92 -18.15
C THR A 209 -4.72 1.30 -16.89
N THR A 210 -4.92 2.54 -16.47
CA THR A 210 -4.50 3.04 -15.16
C THR A 210 -5.75 3.40 -14.36
N ILE A 211 -5.84 2.93 -13.11
CA ILE A 211 -7.01 3.14 -12.24
C ILE A 211 -6.54 3.76 -10.94
N GLU A 212 -7.10 4.88 -10.57
CA GLU A 212 -6.92 5.52 -9.27
C GLU A 212 -7.81 4.80 -8.24
N CYS A 213 -7.19 4.22 -7.19
CA CYS A 213 -7.91 3.46 -6.18
C CYS A 213 -8.07 4.34 -4.94
N ILE A 214 -9.27 4.89 -4.77
CA ILE A 214 -9.60 5.86 -3.73
C ILE A 214 -10.65 5.34 -2.77
N GLY A 215 -10.56 5.79 -1.52
CA GLY A 215 -11.59 5.56 -0.51
C GLY A 215 -12.81 6.46 -0.69
N PRO A 216 -13.84 6.30 0.18
CA PRO A 216 -15.12 6.99 0.02
C PRO A 216 -15.11 8.45 0.45
N GLU A 217 -14.05 8.93 1.12
CA GLU A 217 -13.99 10.29 1.67
C GLU A 217 -12.63 10.95 1.46
N ILE A 218 -12.61 12.28 1.36
CA ILE A 218 -11.39 13.08 1.33
C ILE A 218 -11.14 13.61 2.74
N ILE A 219 -9.97 13.32 3.30
CA ILE A 219 -9.60 13.68 4.66
C ILE A 219 -8.21 14.30 4.66
N SER A 220 -8.01 15.43 5.35
CA SER A 220 -6.67 16.02 5.54
C SER A 220 -5.85 15.23 6.58
N LEU A 221 -4.52 15.35 6.52
CA LEU A 221 -3.64 14.72 7.52
C LEU A 221 -4.01 15.14 8.95
N LYS A 222 -4.35 16.43 9.14
CA LYS A 222 -4.79 16.95 10.44
C LYS A 222 -6.08 16.26 10.90
N GLU A 223 -7.06 16.13 10.03
CA GLU A 223 -8.32 15.44 10.34
C GLU A 223 -8.09 13.96 10.62
N ILE A 224 -7.23 13.27 9.86
CA ILE A 224 -6.84 11.88 10.17
C ILE A 224 -6.34 11.79 11.62
N LEU A 225 -5.38 12.64 12.01
CA LEU A 225 -4.82 12.61 13.36
C LEU A 225 -5.85 12.97 14.44
N GLN A 226 -6.75 13.93 14.18
CA GLN A 226 -7.83 14.30 15.10
C GLN A 226 -8.84 13.14 15.28
N ARG A 227 -9.23 12.48 14.19
CA ARG A 227 -10.10 11.31 14.24
C ARG A 227 -9.44 10.16 14.99
N LEU A 228 -8.16 9.88 14.74
CA LEU A 228 -7.40 8.86 15.49
C LEU A 228 -7.35 9.18 16.99
N LEU A 229 -7.08 10.44 17.37
CA LEU A 229 -7.10 10.89 18.77
C LEU A 229 -8.45 10.65 19.43
N LYS A 230 -9.55 10.98 18.75
CA LYS A 230 -10.90 10.74 19.22
C LYS A 230 -11.17 9.24 19.42
N ILE A 231 -10.77 8.42 18.45
CA ILE A 231 -11.00 6.97 18.47
C ILE A 231 -10.23 6.30 19.61
N ILE A 232 -8.96 6.69 19.86
CA ILE A 232 -8.16 6.12 20.97
C ILE A 232 -8.39 6.81 22.32
N ASP A 233 -9.32 7.76 22.39
CA ASP A 233 -9.67 8.54 23.59
C ASP A 233 -8.46 9.24 24.23
N LYS A 234 -7.69 9.97 23.41
CA LYS A 234 -6.52 10.75 23.85
C LYS A 234 -6.64 12.20 23.45
N LYS A 235 -6.15 13.10 24.31
CA LYS A 235 -6.02 14.53 24.03
C LYS A 235 -4.54 14.87 23.86
N ARG A 236 -4.15 15.28 22.67
CA ARG A 236 -2.76 15.67 22.33
C ARG A 236 -2.74 16.97 21.57
N LEU A 237 -1.68 17.74 21.73
CA LEU A 237 -1.49 18.98 20.99
C LEU A 237 -0.92 18.65 19.60
N LEU A 238 -1.63 19.07 18.57
CA LEU A 238 -1.17 19.01 17.18
C LEU A 238 -0.61 20.39 16.83
N ILE A 239 0.72 20.50 16.69
CA ILE A 239 1.40 21.79 16.52
C ILE A 239 2.01 21.86 15.12
N PRO A 240 1.66 22.91 14.33
CA PRO A 240 2.32 23.18 13.07
C PRO A 240 3.83 23.31 13.23
N LEU A 241 4.60 22.57 12.44
CA LEU A 241 6.04 22.61 12.48
C LEU A 241 6.61 23.42 11.32
N PRO A 242 7.40 24.48 11.57
CA PRO A 242 8.07 25.22 10.51
C PRO A 242 8.91 24.29 9.62
N ILE A 243 8.86 24.50 8.31
CA ILE A 243 9.42 23.57 7.33
C ILE A 243 10.93 23.34 7.50
N PHE A 244 11.68 24.35 7.92
CA PHE A 244 13.12 24.20 8.15
C PHE A 244 13.41 23.24 9.32
N ILE A 245 12.60 23.30 10.41
CA ILE A 245 12.69 22.37 11.55
C ILE A 245 12.26 20.98 11.11
N ALA A 246 11.19 20.89 10.32
CA ALA A 246 10.72 19.62 9.76
C ALA A 246 11.80 18.93 8.92
N ARG A 247 12.51 19.68 8.06
CA ARG A 247 13.61 19.15 7.25
C ARG A 247 14.79 18.71 8.09
N LEU A 248 15.16 19.51 9.12
CA LEU A 248 16.25 19.15 10.02
C LEU A 248 15.94 17.87 10.81
N SER A 249 14.70 17.78 11.36
CA SER A 249 14.23 16.59 12.08
C SER A 249 14.18 15.37 11.17
N ALA A 250 13.66 15.48 9.95
CA ALA A 250 13.62 14.38 8.99
C ALA A 250 15.03 13.90 8.60
N LYS A 251 15.99 14.85 8.41
CA LYS A 251 17.41 14.52 8.13
C LYS A 251 18.05 13.74 9.27
N PHE A 252 17.68 14.03 10.52
CA PHE A 252 18.17 13.29 11.67
C PHE A 252 17.45 11.93 11.81
N LEU A 253 16.12 11.92 11.70
CA LEU A 253 15.31 10.71 11.89
C LEU A 253 15.55 9.64 10.81
N GLN A 254 15.93 10.02 9.60
CA GLN A 254 16.23 9.05 8.53
C GLN A 254 17.54 8.25 8.76
N LEU A 255 18.38 8.63 9.74
CA LEU A 255 19.58 7.86 10.12
C LEU A 255 19.24 6.58 10.89
N PHE A 256 18.05 6.48 11.45
CA PHE A 256 17.62 5.29 12.16
C PHE A 256 17.27 4.15 11.19
N SER A 257 17.43 2.92 11.65
CA SER A 257 17.13 1.71 10.85
C SER A 257 15.65 1.59 10.43
N LYS A 258 14.74 2.21 11.19
CA LYS A 258 13.32 2.37 10.86
C LYS A 258 12.96 3.84 11.07
N PRO A 259 13.13 4.67 10.05
CA PRO A 259 12.87 6.09 10.18
C PRO A 259 11.38 6.36 10.42
N LEU A 260 11.08 7.29 11.33
CA LEU A 260 9.71 7.75 11.55
C LEU A 260 9.22 8.61 10.38
N ILE A 261 10.13 9.38 9.79
CA ILE A 261 9.92 10.17 8.58
C ILE A 261 11.27 10.37 7.88
N THR A 262 11.26 10.39 6.54
CA THR A 262 12.41 10.75 5.72
C THR A 262 12.21 12.09 5.03
N LEU A 263 13.28 12.68 4.49
CA LEU A 263 13.18 13.90 3.68
C LEU A 263 12.29 13.69 2.46
N ASP A 264 12.35 12.52 1.84
CA ASP A 264 11.56 12.19 0.68
C ASP A 264 10.06 12.07 1.02
N GLN A 265 9.73 11.42 2.15
CA GLN A 265 8.36 11.37 2.66
C GLN A 265 7.84 12.76 3.04
N LEU A 266 8.70 13.64 3.59
CA LEU A 266 8.32 15.02 3.86
C LEU A 266 8.02 15.78 2.55
N ASN A 267 8.78 15.52 1.47
CA ASN A 267 8.48 16.10 0.17
C ASN A 267 7.14 15.62 -0.38
N LEU A 268 6.80 14.32 -0.23
CA LEU A 268 5.49 13.78 -0.63
C LEU A 268 4.32 14.48 0.06
N LEU A 269 4.48 14.87 1.33
CA LEU A 269 3.42 15.56 2.08
C LEU A 269 3.12 16.99 1.60
N LYS A 270 3.83 17.53 0.62
CA LYS A 270 3.46 18.80 -0.05
C LYS A 270 2.28 18.63 -1.00
N TYR A 271 2.06 17.43 -1.49
CA TYR A 271 1.15 17.14 -2.58
C TYR A 271 -0.04 16.34 -2.08
N ASP A 272 -1.22 16.72 -2.53
CA ASP A 272 -2.44 15.98 -2.19
C ASP A 272 -2.41 14.58 -2.81
N ASN A 273 -2.93 13.61 -2.06
CA ASN A 273 -3.01 12.21 -2.45
C ASN A 273 -4.49 11.86 -2.69
N VAL A 274 -5.10 12.57 -3.64
CA VAL A 274 -6.50 12.45 -4.04
C VAL A 274 -6.61 12.17 -5.53
N ALA A 275 -7.80 11.76 -6.02
CA ALA A 275 -7.99 11.52 -7.44
C ALA A 275 -7.61 12.74 -8.28
N SER A 276 -6.79 12.51 -9.31
CA SER A 276 -6.27 13.58 -10.17
C SER A 276 -7.24 14.03 -11.27
N GLY A 277 -8.24 13.19 -11.58
CA GLY A 277 -9.12 13.36 -12.74
C GLY A 277 -8.44 13.04 -14.08
N LYS A 278 -7.16 12.68 -14.10
CA LYS A 278 -6.43 12.27 -15.32
C LYS A 278 -6.75 10.83 -15.73
N TYR A 279 -7.07 10.00 -14.76
CA TYR A 279 -7.41 8.59 -14.94
C TYR A 279 -8.78 8.29 -14.34
N LYS A 280 -9.41 7.21 -14.81
CA LYS A 280 -10.61 6.68 -14.17
C LYS A 280 -10.28 6.20 -12.76
N ASN A 281 -11.15 6.49 -11.80
CA ASN A 281 -11.04 5.94 -10.47
C ASN A 281 -11.94 4.70 -10.33
N ASN A 282 -11.85 4.04 -9.18
CA ASN A 282 -12.63 2.82 -8.92
C ASN A 282 -14.15 3.02 -8.94
N PHE A 283 -14.65 4.21 -8.60
CA PHE A 283 -16.09 4.53 -8.70
C PHE A 283 -16.53 4.64 -10.16
N ASP A 284 -15.70 5.24 -11.03
CA ASP A 284 -15.99 5.41 -12.47
C ASP A 284 -16.08 4.08 -13.22
N ILE A 285 -15.45 3.03 -12.70
CA ILE A 285 -15.48 1.68 -13.27
C ILE A 285 -16.50 0.75 -12.56
N GLY A 286 -17.35 1.32 -11.70
CA GLY A 286 -18.41 0.58 -11.00
C GLY A 286 -17.91 -0.36 -9.91
N ILE A 287 -16.79 -0.01 -9.24
CA ILE A 287 -16.23 -0.76 -8.10
C ILE A 287 -16.04 0.20 -6.93
N PRO A 288 -17.13 0.63 -6.25
CA PRO A 288 -17.06 1.63 -5.20
C PRO A 288 -16.36 1.08 -3.96
N SER A 289 -15.55 1.92 -3.30
CA SER A 289 -15.07 1.69 -1.94
C SER A 289 -16.20 1.98 -0.95
N VAL A 290 -16.36 1.10 0.03
CA VAL A 290 -17.49 1.16 0.99
C VAL A 290 -17.03 1.26 2.45
N HIS A 291 -15.76 1.00 2.73
CA HIS A 291 -15.24 0.99 4.09
C HIS A 291 -14.81 2.39 4.53
N MET A 292 -15.58 2.99 5.46
CA MET A 292 -15.31 4.31 6.01
C MET A 292 -14.13 4.27 7.00
N PHE A 293 -13.30 5.31 7.00
CA PHE A 293 -12.07 5.36 7.79
C PHE A 293 -12.31 5.14 9.28
N ASP A 294 -13.20 5.91 9.90
CA ASP A 294 -13.43 5.84 11.34
C ASP A 294 -13.99 4.47 11.76
N VAL A 295 -14.94 3.93 10.98
CA VAL A 295 -15.60 2.65 11.27
C VAL A 295 -14.60 1.49 11.28
N GLU A 296 -13.69 1.47 10.30
CA GLU A 296 -12.71 0.38 10.20
C GLU A 296 -11.58 0.52 11.24
N VAL A 297 -11.08 1.73 11.46
CA VAL A 297 -10.04 1.98 12.47
C VAL A 297 -10.55 1.65 13.87
N GLU A 298 -11.81 1.96 14.20
CA GLU A 298 -12.37 1.68 15.52
C GLU A 298 -12.35 0.20 15.87
N LYS A 299 -12.44 -0.71 14.89
CA LYS A 299 -12.42 -2.17 15.11
C LYS A 299 -11.14 -2.69 15.76
N TYR A 300 -10.02 -2.00 15.58
CA TYR A 300 -8.72 -2.42 16.11
C TYR A 300 -8.05 -1.38 17.02
N ALA A 301 -8.60 -0.18 17.13
CA ALA A 301 -8.01 0.91 17.91
C ALA A 301 -8.03 0.67 19.42
N PHE A 302 -8.78 -0.33 19.91
CA PHE A 302 -8.77 -0.71 21.32
C PHE A 302 -7.37 -1.04 21.84
N MET A 303 -6.44 -1.47 20.97
CA MET A 303 -5.04 -1.75 21.34
C MET A 303 -4.28 -0.52 21.85
N TRP A 304 -4.78 0.69 21.58
CA TRP A 304 -4.19 1.98 22.01
C TRP A 304 -5.02 2.70 23.08
N LYS A 305 -6.15 2.16 23.49
CA LYS A 305 -6.97 2.68 24.60
C LYS A 305 -6.43 2.21 25.96
N ASP A 306 -6.56 3.01 27.02
CA ASP A 306 -6.00 2.68 28.34
C ASP A 306 -6.53 1.37 28.93
N ALA A 307 -7.83 1.08 28.75
CA ALA A 307 -8.44 -0.17 29.23
C ALA A 307 -8.50 -1.26 28.15
N GLY A 308 -7.86 -1.05 27.00
CA GLY A 308 -7.88 -1.99 25.89
C GLY A 308 -9.31 -2.32 25.42
N GLN A 309 -9.58 -3.61 25.18
CA GLN A 309 -10.92 -4.08 24.78
C GLN A 309 -11.98 -3.93 25.89
N PHE A 310 -11.55 -3.75 27.13
CA PHE A 310 -12.42 -3.55 28.31
C PHE A 310 -12.72 -2.06 28.57
N SER A 311 -12.24 -1.12 27.74
CA SER A 311 -12.63 0.27 27.84
C SER A 311 -14.15 0.36 27.65
N SER A 312 -14.87 0.63 28.74
CA SER A 312 -16.32 0.82 28.69
C SER A 312 -16.63 1.98 27.74
N LYS A 313 -17.28 1.70 26.60
CA LYS A 313 -18.05 2.74 25.93
C LYS A 313 -19.10 3.17 26.94
N LYS A 314 -18.99 4.37 27.50
CA LYS A 314 -20.17 5.03 28.08
C LYS A 314 -21.12 5.28 26.89
N TYR A 315 -21.97 4.33 26.62
CA TYR A 315 -23.16 4.57 25.83
C TYR A 315 -24.01 5.51 26.67
N ASN A 316 -23.90 6.80 26.43
CA ASN A 316 -24.97 7.71 26.79
C ASN A 316 -26.15 7.36 25.87
N LEU A 317 -27.00 6.46 26.36
CA LEU A 317 -28.37 6.34 25.94
C LEU A 317 -29.06 7.62 26.44
N ASN A 318 -29.19 8.62 25.57
CA ASN A 318 -30.17 9.68 25.68
C ASN A 318 -30.93 9.72 24.35
#